data_29bd8bfcac92becf1c583d67ccccd7d1
#
_entry.id   29bd8bfcac92becf1c583d67ccccd7d1
#
_cell.length_a   1.000
_cell.length_b   1.000
_cell.length_c   1.000
_cell.angle_alpha   90.00
_cell.angle_beta   90.00
_cell.angle_gamma   90.00
#
_symmetry.space_group_name_H-M   'P 1'
#
loop_
_entity.id
_entity.type
_entity.pdbx_description
1 polymer ?
#
loop_
_entity_poly.entity_id
_entity_poly.type
_entity_poly.pdbx_seq_one_letter_code
_entity_poly.pdbx_strand_id
1 'polypeptide(L)'
;MIGPYDLLLAGGTLLDPAQGTRAATNVAFAAGNVAAVGPHLSAADAKDTVDCSGRIVAPGMIDLHVHVFWGVSHYGIEPDPHCVAKGVTTAVDAGSAGADTFPGFRKYVIDVSATRLFAQLNISSQGMLTREIGELDDLRYASVPKAIAMIERHRDVILGVKVRLTRNSIVSRESGIRPLYLAREAADAVRLPIMVHPQDAWCDSLDDILAVMRGGDILTHCFHGDSHGILDGDGKVRRSVREAIERGVIFDVGHGRGSFSWEVAERALEQGIGPTTISSDLHVYNVAGPVYDLATTVSKFLHLGLSLEGALHKVTATPARVLGMSDQIGTLRVGAWADAVVFDLQQGQFELHDARDETRVGRQRLVPTAVVRGGKLYREIAAGAHLRHPHHHHHAG
;
A
#
# COMPACT_ATOMS: atom_id res chain seq x y z
N MET A 1 -36.52 -10.95 -17.39
CA MET A 1 -35.88 -9.64 -17.61
C MET A 1 -34.63 -9.56 -16.77
N ILE A 2 -33.54 -9.14 -17.38
CA ILE A 2 -32.30 -8.83 -16.68
C ILE A 2 -32.52 -7.50 -15.97
N GLY A 3 -32.30 -7.45 -14.65
CA GLY A 3 -32.46 -6.23 -13.91
C GLY A 3 -31.37 -5.18 -14.21
N PRO A 4 -31.48 -3.94 -13.68
CA PRO A 4 -30.61 -2.83 -14.01
C PRO A 4 -29.17 -3.00 -13.48
N TYR A 5 -28.93 -3.96 -12.58
CA TYR A 5 -27.63 -4.12 -11.93
C TYR A 5 -26.88 -5.33 -12.49
N ASP A 6 -25.56 -5.18 -12.57
CA ASP A 6 -24.68 -6.29 -12.95
C ASP A 6 -24.40 -7.22 -11.77
N LEU A 7 -24.25 -6.64 -10.57
CA LEU A 7 -23.91 -7.37 -9.36
C LEU A 7 -24.55 -6.71 -8.14
N LEU A 8 -25.02 -7.54 -7.21
CA LEU A 8 -25.54 -7.11 -5.92
C LEU A 8 -24.76 -7.81 -4.80
N LEU A 9 -24.26 -7.03 -3.84
CA LEU A 9 -23.75 -7.52 -2.57
C LEU A 9 -24.87 -7.39 -1.54
N ALA A 10 -25.41 -8.53 -1.09
CA ALA A 10 -26.65 -8.56 -0.32
C ALA A 10 -26.43 -9.01 1.13
N GLY A 11 -27.09 -8.33 2.06
CA GLY A 11 -27.25 -8.79 3.43
C GLY A 11 -26.04 -8.57 4.35
N GLY A 12 -25.02 -7.88 3.89
CA GLY A 12 -23.84 -7.58 4.69
C GLY A 12 -23.97 -6.29 5.51
N THR A 13 -22.96 -6.02 6.31
CA THR A 13 -22.79 -4.73 6.98
C THR A 13 -21.85 -3.89 6.12
N LEU A 14 -22.37 -2.83 5.53
CA LEU A 14 -21.56 -1.86 4.79
C LEU A 14 -20.77 -1.01 5.78
N LEU A 15 -19.46 -1.02 5.62
CA LEU A 15 -18.54 -0.19 6.38
C LEU A 15 -17.76 0.67 5.38
N ASP A 16 -18.16 1.93 5.25
CA ASP A 16 -17.52 2.90 4.36
C ASP A 16 -17.04 4.10 5.17
N PRO A 17 -15.77 4.08 5.61
CA PRO A 17 -15.25 5.16 6.45
C PRO A 17 -15.28 6.53 5.80
N ALA A 18 -15.14 6.62 4.47
CA ALA A 18 -15.20 7.89 3.74
C ALA A 18 -16.54 8.59 3.91
N GLN A 19 -17.64 7.84 4.06
CA GLN A 19 -18.98 8.35 4.28
C GLN A 19 -19.42 8.33 5.74
N GLY A 20 -18.60 7.78 6.65
CA GLY A 20 -18.99 7.54 8.03
C GLY A 20 -20.13 6.52 8.15
N THR A 21 -20.26 5.61 7.19
CA THR A 21 -21.37 4.66 7.13
C THR A 21 -20.99 3.33 7.76
N ARG A 22 -21.87 2.86 8.65
CA ARG A 22 -21.89 1.48 9.14
C ARG A 22 -23.36 1.06 9.23
N ALA A 23 -23.79 0.24 8.28
CA ALA A 23 -25.22 -0.11 8.18
C ALA A 23 -25.41 -1.48 7.53
N ALA A 24 -26.42 -2.22 8.02
CA ALA A 24 -26.91 -3.40 7.33
C ALA A 24 -27.66 -2.96 6.07
N THR A 25 -27.08 -3.20 4.90
CA THR A 25 -27.64 -2.74 3.64
C THR A 25 -27.07 -3.54 2.46
N ASN A 26 -27.61 -3.27 1.28
CA ASN A 26 -27.17 -3.89 0.05
C ASN A 26 -26.47 -2.86 -0.84
N VAL A 27 -25.51 -3.31 -1.64
CA VAL A 27 -24.77 -2.48 -2.58
C VAL A 27 -24.88 -3.07 -3.97
N ALA A 28 -25.32 -2.28 -4.94
CA ALA A 28 -25.49 -2.70 -6.32
C ALA A 28 -24.52 -1.97 -7.26
N PHE A 29 -23.98 -2.71 -8.21
CA PHE A 29 -23.04 -2.19 -9.21
C PHE A 29 -23.63 -2.32 -10.61
N ALA A 30 -23.37 -1.32 -11.43
CA ALA A 30 -23.73 -1.33 -12.85
C ALA A 30 -22.73 -0.50 -13.65
N ALA A 31 -22.36 -0.97 -14.83
CA ALA A 31 -21.46 -0.27 -15.74
C ALA A 31 -20.13 0.16 -15.11
N GLY A 32 -19.60 -0.64 -14.19
CA GLY A 32 -18.34 -0.41 -13.53
C GLY A 32 -18.37 0.59 -12.36
N ASN A 33 -19.55 1.06 -11.97
CA ASN A 33 -19.74 2.03 -10.90
C ASN A 33 -20.68 1.50 -9.80
N VAL A 34 -20.62 2.12 -8.64
CA VAL A 34 -21.65 1.94 -7.61
C VAL A 34 -22.93 2.60 -8.10
N ALA A 35 -23.95 1.78 -8.34
CA ALA A 35 -25.22 2.25 -8.92
C ALA A 35 -26.25 2.62 -7.87
N ALA A 36 -26.30 1.87 -6.76
CA ALA A 36 -27.27 2.11 -5.69
C ALA A 36 -26.82 1.47 -4.38
N VAL A 37 -27.26 2.04 -3.28
CA VAL A 37 -27.05 1.49 -1.92
C VAL A 37 -28.40 1.61 -1.19
N GLY A 38 -28.86 0.51 -0.62
CA GLY A 38 -30.11 0.53 0.12
C GLY A 38 -30.58 -0.88 0.52
N PRO A 39 -31.34 -0.99 1.63
CA PRO A 39 -31.84 -2.30 2.08
C PRO A 39 -32.95 -2.87 1.19
N HIS A 40 -33.56 -2.04 0.35
CA HIS A 40 -34.66 -2.42 -0.55
C HIS A 40 -34.17 -3.06 -1.86
N LEU A 41 -32.86 -2.99 -2.17
CA LEU A 41 -32.30 -3.56 -3.39
C LEU A 41 -32.49 -5.09 -3.37
N SER A 42 -32.96 -5.65 -4.48
CA SER A 42 -33.33 -7.06 -4.58
C SER A 42 -32.45 -7.82 -5.55
N ALA A 43 -32.18 -9.08 -5.24
CA ALA A 43 -31.50 -10.00 -6.15
C ALA A 43 -32.23 -10.15 -7.50
N ALA A 44 -33.54 -9.95 -7.52
CA ALA A 44 -34.33 -9.96 -8.76
C ALA A 44 -33.91 -8.87 -9.77
N ASP A 45 -33.26 -7.80 -9.28
CA ASP A 45 -32.83 -6.67 -10.10
C ASP A 45 -31.35 -6.77 -10.51
N ALA A 46 -30.69 -7.86 -10.19
CA ALA A 46 -29.27 -8.05 -10.49
C ALA A 46 -29.02 -9.34 -11.29
N LYS A 47 -28.06 -9.27 -12.20
CA LYS A 47 -27.62 -10.46 -12.96
C LYS A 47 -26.95 -11.51 -12.06
N ASP A 48 -26.21 -11.04 -11.07
CA ASP A 48 -25.47 -11.88 -10.14
C ASP A 48 -25.59 -11.29 -8.73
N THR A 49 -25.58 -12.15 -7.71
CA THR A 49 -25.73 -11.74 -6.31
C THR A 49 -24.76 -12.53 -5.44
N VAL A 50 -24.09 -11.83 -4.52
CA VAL A 50 -23.25 -12.44 -3.48
C VAL A 50 -23.96 -12.25 -2.15
N ASP A 51 -24.18 -13.36 -1.44
CA ASP A 51 -24.65 -13.33 -0.07
C ASP A 51 -23.52 -12.94 0.88
N CYS A 52 -23.65 -11.77 1.48
CA CYS A 52 -22.68 -11.20 2.42
C CYS A 52 -23.17 -11.28 3.87
N SER A 53 -24.17 -12.09 4.15
CA SER A 53 -24.75 -12.24 5.51
C SER A 53 -23.67 -12.58 6.54
N GLY A 54 -23.64 -11.84 7.64
CA GLY A 54 -22.65 -11.99 8.69
C GLY A 54 -21.26 -11.45 8.36
N ARG A 55 -21.11 -10.78 7.24
CA ARG A 55 -19.84 -10.26 6.74
C ARG A 55 -19.86 -8.75 6.60
N ILE A 56 -18.66 -8.19 6.42
CA ILE A 56 -18.43 -6.77 6.24
C ILE A 56 -18.20 -6.51 4.75
N VAL A 57 -18.92 -5.53 4.21
CA VAL A 57 -18.70 -5.01 2.86
C VAL A 57 -18.03 -3.66 3.00
N ALA A 58 -16.87 -3.49 2.37
CA ALA A 58 -16.08 -2.27 2.44
C ALA A 58 -15.61 -1.87 1.04
N PRO A 59 -15.18 -0.61 0.85
CA PRO A 59 -14.45 -0.24 -0.36
C PRO A 59 -13.23 -1.14 -0.53
N GLY A 60 -12.85 -1.43 -1.78
CA GLY A 60 -11.62 -2.14 -2.06
C GLY A 60 -10.43 -1.47 -1.39
N MET A 61 -9.56 -2.26 -0.78
CA MET A 61 -8.39 -1.71 -0.10
C MET A 61 -7.41 -1.11 -1.10
N ILE A 62 -6.69 -0.11 -0.63
CA ILE A 62 -5.63 0.57 -1.37
C ILE A 62 -4.32 0.36 -0.61
N ASP A 63 -3.36 -0.27 -1.26
CA ASP A 63 -2.04 -0.51 -0.69
C ASP A 63 -1.02 0.45 -1.32
N LEU A 64 -0.53 1.40 -0.55
CA LEU A 64 0.42 2.40 -1.04
C LEU A 64 1.85 1.88 -1.22
N HIS A 65 2.11 0.62 -0.86
CA HIS A 65 3.47 0.12 -0.90
C HIS A 65 3.51 -1.38 -1.22
N VAL A 66 3.76 -1.69 -2.47
CA VAL A 66 4.01 -3.06 -2.95
C VAL A 66 5.19 -3.06 -3.90
N HIS A 67 5.76 -4.24 -4.18
CA HIS A 67 6.79 -4.44 -5.19
C HIS A 67 6.36 -5.55 -6.14
N VAL A 68 5.89 -5.14 -7.32
CA VAL A 68 5.21 -6.04 -8.26
C VAL A 68 5.85 -6.06 -9.65
N PHE A 69 7.10 -5.63 -9.76
CA PHE A 69 7.85 -5.72 -11.01
C PHE A 69 8.49 -7.11 -11.11
N TRP A 70 7.63 -8.11 -11.20
CA TRP A 70 8.06 -9.50 -11.31
C TRP A 70 8.95 -9.71 -12.55
N GLY A 71 10.00 -10.48 -12.37
CA GLY A 71 10.92 -10.85 -13.44
C GLY A 71 12.00 -9.82 -13.73
N VAL A 72 11.94 -8.62 -13.16
CA VAL A 72 12.94 -7.56 -13.31
C VAL A 72 13.52 -7.15 -11.97
N SER A 73 12.69 -6.74 -11.02
CA SER A 73 13.15 -6.46 -9.66
C SER A 73 13.30 -7.75 -8.86
N HIS A 74 14.38 -7.88 -8.10
CA HIS A 74 14.55 -9.03 -7.22
C HIS A 74 13.48 -9.12 -6.13
N TYR A 75 12.80 -8.02 -5.81
CA TYR A 75 11.66 -7.99 -4.88
C TYR A 75 10.35 -8.46 -5.51
N GLY A 76 10.26 -8.48 -6.84
CA GLY A 76 8.99 -8.53 -7.58
C GLY A 76 8.17 -9.79 -7.34
N ILE A 77 6.90 -9.60 -6.98
CA ILE A 77 5.85 -10.62 -7.01
C ILE A 77 4.85 -10.28 -8.11
N GLU A 78 4.04 -11.26 -8.51
CA GLU A 78 2.90 -10.98 -9.38
C GLU A 78 1.82 -10.22 -8.60
N PRO A 79 1.27 -9.13 -9.16
CA PRO A 79 0.31 -8.31 -8.41
C PRO A 79 -1.01 -9.02 -8.12
N ASP A 80 -1.62 -9.65 -9.10
CA ASP A 80 -3.01 -10.12 -8.96
C ASP A 80 -3.22 -11.19 -7.88
N PRO A 81 -2.38 -12.23 -7.75
CA PRO A 81 -2.54 -13.22 -6.68
C PRO A 81 -2.41 -12.65 -5.27
N HIS A 82 -1.72 -11.53 -5.12
CA HIS A 82 -1.37 -10.97 -3.82
C HIS A 82 -2.05 -9.63 -3.51
N CYS A 83 -2.59 -8.96 -4.52
CA CYS A 83 -3.32 -7.70 -4.39
C CYS A 83 -4.82 -7.91 -4.59
N VAL A 84 -5.32 -7.88 -5.82
CA VAL A 84 -6.77 -7.98 -6.05
C VAL A 84 -7.35 -9.26 -5.46
N ALA A 85 -6.64 -10.38 -5.54
CA ALA A 85 -7.03 -11.63 -4.92
C ALA A 85 -7.24 -11.55 -3.42
N LYS A 86 -6.60 -10.61 -2.77
CA LYS A 86 -6.60 -10.43 -1.32
C LYS A 86 -7.33 -9.16 -0.90
N GLY A 87 -8.19 -8.63 -1.77
CA GLY A 87 -9.03 -7.48 -1.46
C GLY A 87 -8.40 -6.12 -1.73
N VAL A 88 -7.21 -6.07 -2.29
CA VAL A 88 -6.50 -4.83 -2.65
C VAL A 88 -6.79 -4.53 -4.12
N THR A 89 -7.73 -3.65 -4.39
CA THR A 89 -8.18 -3.33 -5.75
C THR A 89 -7.32 -2.27 -6.43
N THR A 90 -6.64 -1.45 -5.64
CA THR A 90 -5.65 -0.46 -6.12
C THR A 90 -4.38 -0.60 -5.30
N ALA A 91 -3.23 -0.64 -5.97
CA ALA A 91 -1.92 -0.71 -5.31
C ALA A 91 -0.92 0.21 -6.00
N VAL A 92 0.07 0.66 -5.24
CA VAL A 92 1.15 1.53 -5.73
C VAL A 92 2.47 0.79 -5.57
N ASP A 93 3.15 0.54 -6.67
CA ASP A 93 4.52 0.01 -6.62
C ASP A 93 5.46 1.10 -6.12
N ALA A 94 6.20 0.80 -5.07
CA ALA A 94 7.00 1.77 -4.36
C ALA A 94 8.45 1.84 -4.86
N GLY A 95 8.62 2.02 -6.15
CA GLY A 95 9.92 2.29 -6.75
C GLY A 95 10.72 1.06 -7.17
N SER A 96 10.06 -0.03 -7.54
CA SER A 96 10.74 -1.17 -8.15
C SER A 96 11.40 -0.80 -9.47
N ALA A 97 10.77 0.10 -10.25
CA ALA A 97 11.29 0.60 -11.52
C ALA A 97 11.89 1.99 -11.38
N GLY A 98 12.96 2.23 -12.12
CA GLY A 98 13.52 3.55 -12.40
C GLY A 98 13.27 3.95 -13.86
N ALA A 99 13.82 5.09 -14.27
CA ALA A 99 13.57 5.64 -15.60
C ALA A 99 13.97 4.68 -16.74
N ASP A 100 15.03 3.89 -16.55
CA ASP A 100 15.52 2.99 -17.61
C ASP A 100 14.69 1.69 -17.73
N THR A 101 13.86 1.37 -16.74
CA THR A 101 13.07 0.14 -16.71
C THR A 101 11.55 0.37 -16.71
N PHE A 102 11.11 1.60 -16.52
CA PHE A 102 9.68 1.90 -16.34
C PHE A 102 8.79 1.57 -17.56
N PRO A 103 9.22 1.82 -18.80
CA PRO A 103 8.38 1.48 -19.96
C PRO A 103 7.98 0.00 -20.01
N GLY A 104 8.91 -0.90 -19.68
CA GLY A 104 8.61 -2.33 -19.56
C GLY A 104 7.66 -2.66 -18.42
N PHE A 105 7.85 -2.01 -17.27
CA PHE A 105 6.95 -2.16 -16.12
C PHE A 105 5.52 -1.75 -16.48
N ARG A 106 5.37 -0.61 -17.12
CA ARG A 106 4.05 -0.17 -17.57
C ARG A 106 3.40 -1.14 -18.52
N LYS A 107 4.11 -1.50 -19.59
CA LYS A 107 3.54 -2.32 -20.66
C LYS A 107 3.18 -3.73 -20.21
N TYR A 108 4.07 -4.37 -19.46
CA TYR A 108 3.97 -5.79 -19.15
C TYR A 108 3.41 -6.11 -17.77
N VAL A 109 3.26 -5.13 -16.91
CA VAL A 109 2.68 -5.33 -15.56
C VAL A 109 1.50 -4.39 -15.33
N ILE A 110 1.71 -3.07 -15.37
CA ILE A 110 0.64 -2.12 -15.03
C ILE A 110 -0.56 -2.27 -15.97
N ASP A 111 -0.33 -2.25 -17.27
CA ASP A 111 -1.42 -2.22 -18.27
C ASP A 111 -2.16 -3.55 -18.39
N VAL A 112 -1.61 -4.66 -17.90
CA VAL A 112 -2.18 -6.00 -18.09
C VAL A 112 -2.74 -6.62 -16.80
N SER A 113 -2.53 -5.99 -15.66
CA SER A 113 -2.97 -6.53 -14.36
C SER A 113 -4.44 -6.20 -14.09
N ALA A 114 -5.13 -7.09 -13.39
CA ALA A 114 -6.49 -6.85 -12.91
C ALA A 114 -6.49 -5.89 -11.72
N THR A 115 -5.45 -5.92 -10.89
CA THR A 115 -5.22 -4.89 -9.86
C THR A 115 -4.96 -3.56 -10.56
N ARG A 116 -5.62 -2.48 -10.11
CA ARG A 116 -5.29 -1.13 -10.60
C ARG A 116 -3.97 -0.72 -10.00
N LEU A 117 -2.97 -0.50 -10.85
CA LEU A 117 -1.60 -0.21 -10.43
C LEU A 117 -1.17 1.19 -10.80
N PHE A 118 -0.57 1.85 -9.82
CA PHE A 118 0.20 3.08 -9.98
C PHE A 118 1.63 2.81 -9.52
N ALA A 119 2.50 3.78 -9.67
CA ALA A 119 3.89 3.64 -9.26
C ALA A 119 4.50 4.94 -8.74
N GLN A 120 5.40 4.78 -7.77
CA GLN A 120 6.45 5.76 -7.49
C GLN A 120 7.62 5.43 -8.40
N LEU A 121 8.23 6.41 -9.03
CA LEU A 121 9.44 6.18 -9.82
C LEU A 121 10.67 6.26 -8.91
N ASN A 122 11.50 5.22 -8.91
CA ASN A 122 12.76 5.27 -8.17
C ASN A 122 13.66 6.36 -8.77
N ILE A 123 14.29 7.16 -7.92
CA ILE A 123 15.27 8.15 -8.39
C ILE A 123 16.46 7.48 -9.06
N SER A 124 16.81 6.26 -8.65
CA SER A 124 17.76 5.44 -9.39
C SER A 124 17.16 5.02 -10.71
N SER A 125 17.81 5.38 -11.81
CA SER A 125 17.35 5.02 -13.15
C SER A 125 17.27 3.51 -13.38
N GLN A 126 18.00 2.73 -12.59
CA GLN A 126 17.99 1.26 -12.62
C GLN A 126 16.82 0.66 -11.84
N GLY A 127 16.31 1.36 -10.85
CA GLY A 127 15.37 0.77 -9.91
C GLY A 127 16.02 -0.32 -9.06
N MET A 128 15.21 -1.23 -8.54
CA MET A 128 15.62 -2.26 -7.56
C MET A 128 15.91 -3.59 -8.25
N LEU A 129 17.01 -3.65 -9.03
CA LEU A 129 17.30 -4.82 -9.88
C LEU A 129 17.86 -6.01 -9.12
N THR A 130 18.90 -5.81 -8.32
CA THR A 130 19.60 -6.89 -7.64
C THR A 130 19.87 -6.58 -6.17
N ARG A 131 20.14 -7.62 -5.38
CA ARG A 131 20.56 -7.46 -3.97
C ARG A 131 22.03 -7.10 -3.83
N GLU A 132 22.85 -7.58 -4.76
CA GLU A 132 24.32 -7.52 -4.65
C GLU A 132 24.85 -6.13 -4.89
N ILE A 133 24.15 -5.34 -5.68
CA ILE A 133 24.54 -3.98 -6.02
C ILE A 133 23.40 -3.04 -5.63
N GLY A 134 23.66 -2.14 -4.72
CA GLY A 134 22.67 -1.15 -4.29
C GLY A 134 22.29 -0.21 -5.44
N GLU A 135 21.04 0.11 -5.51
CA GLU A 135 20.49 0.95 -6.59
C GLU A 135 21.09 2.37 -6.63
N LEU A 136 21.70 2.81 -5.55
CA LEU A 136 22.34 4.11 -5.42
C LEU A 136 23.84 3.99 -5.03
N ASP A 137 24.45 2.87 -5.36
CA ASP A 137 25.90 2.70 -5.23
C ASP A 137 26.63 3.74 -6.08
N ASP A 138 26.19 3.91 -7.30
CA ASP A 138 26.72 4.91 -8.23
C ASP A 138 25.72 6.07 -8.33
N LEU A 139 26.13 7.24 -7.84
CA LEU A 139 25.27 8.42 -7.84
C LEU A 139 24.80 8.83 -9.26
N ARG A 140 25.51 8.44 -10.29
CA ARG A 140 25.11 8.70 -11.68
C ARG A 140 23.75 8.08 -12.02
N TYR A 141 23.36 7.01 -11.34
CA TYR A 141 22.03 6.43 -11.50
C TYR A 141 20.91 7.33 -10.96
N ALA A 142 21.20 8.21 -10.03
CA ALA A 142 20.22 9.17 -9.51
C ALA A 142 20.10 10.37 -10.50
N SER A 143 19.56 10.09 -11.67
CA SER A 143 19.46 11.08 -12.74
C SER A 143 18.16 11.87 -12.67
N VAL A 144 18.26 13.13 -12.28
CA VAL A 144 17.12 14.05 -12.25
C VAL A 144 16.52 14.25 -13.65
N PRO A 145 17.31 14.52 -14.72
CA PRO A 145 16.72 14.68 -16.05
C PRO A 145 15.96 13.44 -16.55
N LYS A 146 16.49 12.25 -16.34
CA LYS A 146 15.83 11.00 -16.75
C LYS A 146 14.53 10.79 -15.99
N ALA A 147 14.53 11.05 -14.67
CA ALA A 147 13.34 10.93 -13.84
C ALA A 147 12.25 11.90 -14.32
N ILE A 148 12.58 13.16 -14.54
CA ILE A 148 11.65 14.18 -15.04
C ILE A 148 11.04 13.74 -16.38
N ALA A 149 11.88 13.34 -17.34
CA ALA A 149 11.42 12.92 -18.67
C ALA A 149 10.45 11.73 -18.58
N MET A 150 10.78 10.73 -17.75
CA MET A 150 9.94 9.54 -17.61
C MET A 150 8.59 9.85 -16.93
N ILE A 151 8.60 10.68 -15.88
CA ILE A 151 7.38 11.13 -15.22
C ILE A 151 6.48 11.89 -16.18
N GLU A 152 7.03 12.81 -16.96
CA GLU A 152 6.26 13.58 -17.94
C GLU A 152 5.56 12.71 -18.98
N ARG A 153 6.19 11.60 -19.36
CA ARG A 153 5.62 10.63 -20.32
C ARG A 153 4.54 9.76 -19.71
N HIS A 154 4.49 9.60 -18.39
CA HIS A 154 3.62 8.64 -17.70
C HIS A 154 2.92 9.25 -16.48
N ARG A 155 2.52 10.51 -16.56
CA ARG A 155 1.84 11.22 -15.46
C ARG A 155 0.55 10.57 -14.99
N ASP A 156 -0.07 9.78 -15.85
CA ASP A 156 -1.31 9.07 -15.51
C ASP A 156 -1.09 7.92 -14.52
N VAL A 157 0.13 7.42 -14.38
CA VAL A 157 0.44 6.29 -13.49
C VAL A 157 1.59 6.55 -12.51
N ILE A 158 2.50 7.49 -12.78
CA ILE A 158 3.58 7.83 -11.85
C ILE A 158 3.10 8.94 -10.91
N LEU A 159 3.12 8.65 -9.61
CA LEU A 159 2.54 9.50 -8.57
C LEU A 159 3.57 10.27 -7.75
N GLY A 160 4.84 9.94 -7.87
CA GLY A 160 5.91 10.58 -7.11
C GLY A 160 7.26 9.94 -7.37
N VAL A 161 8.26 10.36 -6.61
CA VAL A 161 9.63 9.88 -6.69
C VAL A 161 9.99 9.12 -5.42
N LYS A 162 10.46 7.88 -5.57
CA LYS A 162 10.93 7.02 -4.47
C LYS A 162 12.43 7.16 -4.28
N VAL A 163 12.86 7.25 -3.03
CA VAL A 163 14.28 7.17 -2.66
C VAL A 163 14.44 6.29 -1.43
N ARG A 164 15.40 5.37 -1.48
CA ARG A 164 15.84 4.55 -0.34
C ARG A 164 17.22 5.01 0.12
N LEU A 165 17.39 5.17 1.43
CA LEU A 165 18.57 5.85 1.98
C LEU A 165 19.53 4.94 2.74
N THR A 166 19.27 3.65 2.85
CA THR A 166 20.06 2.72 3.67
C THR A 166 21.51 2.65 3.24
N ARG A 167 22.41 2.87 4.20
CA ARG A 167 23.87 2.84 4.01
C ARG A 167 24.33 1.49 3.50
N ASN A 168 25.33 1.53 2.65
CA ASN A 168 26.09 0.38 2.15
C ASN A 168 25.29 -0.55 1.24
N SER A 169 24.22 -1.15 1.75
CA SER A 169 23.43 -2.07 0.94
C SER A 169 22.68 -1.40 -0.21
N ILE A 170 22.32 -0.14 -0.07
CA ILE A 170 21.54 0.61 -1.07
C ILE A 170 22.32 1.82 -1.57
N VAL A 171 22.86 2.63 -0.66
CA VAL A 171 23.56 3.88 -0.97
C VAL A 171 25.02 3.75 -0.56
N SER A 172 25.92 3.93 -1.51
CA SER A 172 27.34 3.98 -1.20
C SER A 172 27.70 5.18 -0.33
N ARG A 173 28.82 5.09 0.36
CA ARG A 173 29.36 6.19 1.16
C ARG A 173 29.62 7.43 0.29
N GLU A 174 30.10 7.23 -0.91
CA GLU A 174 30.37 8.31 -1.88
C GLU A 174 29.11 9.04 -2.29
N SER A 175 28.01 8.31 -2.45
CA SER A 175 26.69 8.90 -2.75
C SER A 175 26.12 9.64 -1.52
N GLY A 176 26.29 9.07 -0.33
CA GLY A 176 25.89 9.68 0.94
C GLY A 176 24.41 10.00 0.99
N ILE A 177 24.07 11.19 1.44
CA ILE A 177 22.67 11.66 1.55
C ILE A 177 22.20 12.37 0.26
N ARG A 178 23.05 12.59 -0.71
CA ARG A 178 22.72 13.31 -1.95
C ARG A 178 21.50 12.74 -2.70
N PRO A 179 21.28 11.41 -2.75
CA PRO A 179 20.08 10.89 -3.41
C PRO A 179 18.77 11.48 -2.90
N LEU A 180 18.67 11.81 -1.61
CA LEU A 180 17.49 12.46 -1.04
C LEU A 180 17.23 13.83 -1.68
N TYR A 181 18.26 14.63 -1.83
CA TYR A 181 18.16 15.96 -2.44
C TYR A 181 17.86 15.87 -3.94
N LEU A 182 18.42 14.87 -4.63
CA LEU A 182 18.14 14.66 -6.05
C LEU A 182 16.68 14.20 -6.27
N ALA A 183 16.17 13.33 -5.40
CA ALA A 183 14.76 12.95 -5.43
C ALA A 183 13.84 14.16 -5.20
N ARG A 184 14.18 15.01 -4.24
CA ARG A 184 13.44 16.26 -3.99
C ARG A 184 13.44 17.17 -5.22
N GLU A 185 14.60 17.36 -5.85
CA GLU A 185 14.75 18.18 -7.05
C GLU A 185 13.88 17.66 -8.20
N ALA A 186 13.95 16.36 -8.47
CA ALA A 186 13.15 15.73 -9.53
C ALA A 186 11.65 15.87 -9.27
N ALA A 187 11.22 15.59 -8.07
CA ALA A 187 9.81 15.69 -7.66
C ALA A 187 9.29 17.13 -7.76
N ASP A 188 10.06 18.09 -7.31
CA ASP A 188 9.68 19.51 -7.38
C ASP A 188 9.52 19.98 -8.81
N ALA A 189 10.40 19.55 -9.71
CA ALA A 189 10.34 19.91 -11.13
C ALA A 189 9.04 19.45 -11.80
N VAL A 190 8.49 18.34 -11.35
CA VAL A 190 7.24 17.75 -11.88
C VAL A 190 6.04 17.97 -10.96
N ARG A 191 6.23 18.66 -9.83
CA ARG A 191 5.17 18.96 -8.84
C ARG A 191 4.53 17.73 -8.24
N LEU A 192 5.34 16.74 -7.91
CA LEU A 192 4.91 15.52 -7.25
C LEU A 192 5.60 15.35 -5.89
N PRO A 193 5.06 14.52 -5.01
CA PRO A 193 5.71 14.22 -3.72
C PRO A 193 6.88 13.25 -3.89
N ILE A 194 7.68 13.14 -2.82
CA ILE A 194 8.65 12.08 -2.65
C ILE A 194 8.12 11.03 -1.67
N MET A 195 8.54 9.79 -1.84
CA MET A 195 8.40 8.72 -0.85
C MET A 195 9.79 8.31 -0.39
N VAL A 196 10.03 8.36 0.92
CA VAL A 196 11.34 8.11 1.51
C VAL A 196 11.33 6.85 2.37
N HIS A 197 12.28 5.96 2.10
CA HIS A 197 12.66 4.83 2.95
C HIS A 197 13.87 5.29 3.78
N PRO A 198 13.72 5.51 5.10
CA PRO A 198 14.70 6.29 5.87
C PRO A 198 15.75 5.48 6.63
N GLN A 199 15.60 4.17 6.75
CA GLN A 199 16.39 3.33 7.67
C GLN A 199 17.88 3.44 7.40
N ASP A 200 18.66 3.62 8.48
CA ASP A 200 20.13 3.58 8.48
C ASP A 200 20.78 4.48 7.41
N ALA A 201 20.28 5.70 7.25
CA ALA A 201 20.76 6.64 6.25
C ALA A 201 22.14 7.26 6.59
N TRP A 202 22.78 7.85 5.58
CA TRP A 202 24.02 8.61 5.73
C TRP A 202 23.73 10.02 6.26
N CYS A 203 23.16 10.10 7.45
CA CYS A 203 22.90 11.35 8.18
C CYS A 203 22.79 11.03 9.67
N ASP A 204 22.68 12.04 10.52
CA ASP A 204 22.71 11.86 11.98
C ASP A 204 21.43 11.20 12.50
N SER A 205 20.28 11.66 12.04
CA SER A 205 19.00 11.14 12.51
C SER A 205 17.87 11.39 11.49
N LEU A 206 16.68 10.90 11.82
CA LEU A 206 15.46 11.17 11.05
C LEU A 206 15.18 12.67 10.90
N ASP A 207 15.64 13.50 11.84
CA ASP A 207 15.45 14.95 11.78
C ASP A 207 15.98 15.54 10.47
N ASP A 208 17.14 15.08 10.00
CA ASP A 208 17.74 15.55 8.74
C ASP A 208 16.90 15.19 7.52
N ILE A 209 16.27 14.03 7.57
CA ILE A 209 15.39 13.55 6.48
C ILE A 209 14.07 14.36 6.48
N LEU A 210 13.44 14.49 7.64
CA LEU A 210 12.17 15.22 7.76
C LEU A 210 12.32 16.71 7.40
N ALA A 211 13.52 17.28 7.60
CA ALA A 211 13.79 18.66 7.21
C ALA A 211 13.65 18.90 5.70
N VAL A 212 13.80 17.87 4.88
CA VAL A 212 13.66 17.94 3.42
C VAL A 212 12.23 17.64 2.97
N MET A 213 11.39 17.09 3.86
CA MET A 213 10.04 16.63 3.53
C MET A 213 8.99 17.70 3.78
N ARG A 214 8.00 17.75 2.91
CA ARG A 214 6.87 18.69 2.95
C ARG A 214 5.54 17.96 3.06
N GLY A 215 4.48 18.72 3.30
CA GLY A 215 3.12 18.19 3.24
C GLY A 215 2.86 17.47 1.92
N GLY A 216 2.28 16.28 2.01
CA GLY A 216 2.04 15.39 0.86
C GLY A 216 3.15 14.40 0.57
N ASP A 217 4.36 14.61 1.07
CA ASP A 217 5.43 13.61 1.00
C ASP A 217 5.12 12.42 1.92
N ILE A 218 5.65 11.27 1.59
CA ILE A 218 5.40 10.02 2.32
C ILE A 218 6.69 9.54 2.98
N LEU A 219 6.67 9.42 4.30
CA LEU A 219 7.68 8.67 5.05
C LEU A 219 7.14 7.26 5.22
N THR A 220 7.66 6.32 4.45
CA THR A 220 7.28 4.92 4.61
C THR A 220 8.12 4.24 5.69
N HIS A 221 7.70 3.06 6.14
CA HIS A 221 8.35 2.33 7.23
C HIS A 221 8.36 3.14 8.53
N CYS A 222 7.27 3.84 8.83
CA CYS A 222 7.23 4.76 9.97
C CYS A 222 7.44 4.09 11.32
N PHE A 223 7.18 2.79 11.43
CA PHE A 223 7.36 2.03 12.68
C PHE A 223 8.50 1.01 12.62
N HIS A 224 9.51 1.26 11.80
CA HIS A 224 10.70 0.40 11.79
C HIS A 224 11.50 0.54 13.09
N GLY A 225 12.25 -0.50 13.43
CA GLY A 225 13.04 -0.57 14.65
C GLY A 225 14.55 -0.35 14.47
N ASP A 226 14.99 0.05 13.27
CA ASP A 226 16.38 0.35 12.96
C ASP A 226 16.75 1.79 13.34
N SER A 227 17.98 2.23 13.07
CA SER A 227 18.37 3.62 13.26
C SER A 227 17.60 4.55 12.31
N HIS A 228 17.53 5.82 12.64
CA HIS A 228 16.73 6.83 11.90
C HIS A 228 15.23 6.58 12.00
N GLY A 229 14.78 6.09 13.16
CA GLY A 229 13.37 5.89 13.47
C GLY A 229 12.73 7.12 14.10
N ILE A 230 11.43 7.02 14.34
CA ILE A 230 10.60 8.11 14.89
C ILE A 230 10.82 8.35 16.38
N LEU A 231 11.39 7.39 17.10
CA LEU A 231 11.68 7.51 18.54
C LEU A 231 13.13 7.96 18.76
N ASP A 232 13.33 8.77 19.78
CA ASP A 232 14.66 9.13 20.24
C ASP A 232 15.27 8.06 21.16
N GLY A 233 16.46 8.32 21.69
CA GLY A 233 17.16 7.39 22.59
C GLY A 233 16.42 7.09 23.90
N ASP A 234 15.48 7.92 24.30
CA ASP A 234 14.64 7.74 25.48
C ASP A 234 13.28 7.11 25.17
N GLY A 235 13.07 6.72 23.92
CA GLY A 235 11.81 6.13 23.48
C GLY A 235 10.68 7.14 23.27
N LYS A 236 11.00 8.42 23.23
CA LYS A 236 10.02 9.49 22.96
C LYS A 236 9.93 9.78 21.47
N VAL A 237 8.73 10.05 21.01
CA VAL A 237 8.51 10.51 19.63
C VAL A 237 9.24 11.83 19.42
N ARG A 238 10.05 11.90 18.38
CA ARG A 238 10.84 13.09 18.05
C ARG A 238 9.93 14.29 17.77
N ARG A 239 10.38 15.46 18.22
CA ARG A 239 9.68 16.71 17.92
C ARG A 239 9.52 16.92 16.42
N SER A 240 10.53 16.60 15.62
CA SER A 240 10.51 16.68 14.16
C SER A 240 9.39 15.85 13.55
N VAL A 241 9.05 14.69 14.14
CA VAL A 241 7.95 13.84 13.71
C VAL A 241 6.62 14.55 13.92
N ARG A 242 6.39 15.13 15.09
CA ARG A 242 5.16 15.86 15.40
C ARG A 242 4.99 17.08 14.47
N GLU A 243 6.06 17.81 14.24
CA GLU A 243 6.07 18.94 13.31
C GLU A 243 5.78 18.52 11.86
N ALA A 244 6.35 17.40 11.43
CA ALA A 244 6.11 16.83 10.10
C ALA A 244 4.64 16.41 9.92
N ILE A 245 4.05 15.78 10.92
CA ILE A 245 2.62 15.41 10.90
C ILE A 245 1.75 16.66 10.77
N GLU A 246 2.05 17.70 11.54
CA GLU A 246 1.29 18.96 11.50
C GLU A 246 1.33 19.63 10.13
N ARG A 247 2.47 19.58 9.42
CA ARG A 247 2.56 20.15 8.07
C ARG A 247 2.08 19.20 6.95
N GLY A 248 1.56 18.02 7.30
CA GLY A 248 0.91 17.12 6.35
C GLY A 248 1.81 16.06 5.71
N VAL A 249 2.97 15.75 6.27
CA VAL A 249 3.75 14.58 5.86
C VAL A 249 2.96 13.31 6.20
N ILE A 250 2.91 12.39 5.25
CA ILE A 250 2.19 11.13 5.37
C ILE A 250 3.10 10.10 6.04
N PHE A 251 2.68 9.57 7.18
CA PHE A 251 3.41 8.51 7.87
C PHE A 251 2.77 7.17 7.52
N ASP A 252 3.46 6.41 6.66
CA ASP A 252 2.98 5.17 6.08
C ASP A 252 3.67 3.96 6.71
N VAL A 253 2.91 2.90 7.00
CA VAL A 253 3.43 1.73 7.72
C VAL A 253 4.50 1.00 6.94
N GLY A 254 4.22 0.61 5.68
CA GLY A 254 5.17 -0.15 4.87
C GLY A 254 5.78 -1.32 5.64
N HIS A 255 4.97 -2.27 6.10
CA HIS A 255 5.37 -3.31 7.05
C HIS A 255 6.70 -3.99 6.69
N GLY A 256 6.79 -4.56 5.47
CA GLY A 256 8.00 -5.16 4.94
C GLY A 256 8.57 -6.34 5.72
N ARG A 257 9.71 -6.82 5.24
CA ARG A 257 10.45 -7.93 5.88
C ARG A 257 11.22 -7.46 7.12
N GLY A 258 11.64 -6.19 7.18
CA GLY A 258 12.46 -5.64 8.26
C GLY A 258 11.98 -4.30 8.81
N SER A 259 10.77 -3.86 8.50
CA SER A 259 10.38 -2.45 8.65
C SER A 259 9.18 -2.21 9.56
N PHE A 260 8.86 -3.14 10.43
CA PHE A 260 7.79 -3.00 11.40
C PHE A 260 8.19 -3.63 12.73
N SER A 261 8.12 -2.87 13.81
CA SER A 261 8.42 -3.29 15.17
C SER A 261 7.20 -3.08 16.05
N TRP A 262 6.76 -4.14 16.74
CA TRP A 262 5.70 -4.02 17.75
C TRP A 262 6.03 -2.97 18.79
N GLU A 263 7.25 -3.00 19.29
CA GLU A 263 7.68 -2.07 20.35
C GLU A 263 7.58 -0.61 19.88
N VAL A 264 8.04 -0.30 18.67
CA VAL A 264 7.98 1.06 18.14
C VAL A 264 6.54 1.50 17.93
N ALA A 265 5.71 0.66 17.35
CA ALA A 265 4.28 0.96 17.11
C ALA A 265 3.54 1.18 18.44
N GLU A 266 3.75 0.31 19.43
CA GLU A 266 3.15 0.41 20.76
C GLU A 266 3.53 1.72 21.46
N ARG A 267 4.82 2.05 21.45
CA ARG A 267 5.32 3.29 22.06
C ARG A 267 4.82 4.55 21.36
N ALA A 268 4.76 4.52 20.03
CA ALA A 268 4.24 5.65 19.26
C ALA A 268 2.75 5.89 19.55
N LEU A 269 1.95 4.84 19.56
CA LEU A 269 0.51 4.91 19.83
C LEU A 269 0.24 5.40 21.26
N GLU A 270 1.01 4.95 22.25
CA GLU A 270 0.91 5.43 23.63
C GLU A 270 1.15 6.94 23.73
N GLN A 271 1.94 7.50 22.83
CA GLN A 271 2.24 8.93 22.78
C GLN A 271 1.34 9.70 21.82
N GLY A 272 0.28 9.06 21.33
CA GLY A 272 -0.72 9.69 20.47
C GLY A 272 -0.32 9.76 18.99
N ILE A 273 0.70 9.02 18.56
CA ILE A 273 1.15 8.99 17.17
C ILE A 273 0.75 7.67 16.53
N GLY A 274 -0.25 7.72 15.66
CA GLY A 274 -0.65 6.62 14.80
C GLY A 274 -0.17 6.82 13.37
N PRO A 275 -0.28 5.78 12.52
CA PRO A 275 0.06 5.92 11.11
C PRO A 275 -1.02 6.74 10.39
N THR A 276 -0.62 7.47 9.35
CA THR A 276 -1.58 8.11 8.43
C THR A 276 -2.22 7.04 7.56
N THR A 277 -1.41 6.16 7.00
CA THR A 277 -1.83 5.07 6.13
C THR A 277 -1.21 3.76 6.58
N ILE A 278 -1.90 2.66 6.30
CA ILE A 278 -1.40 1.31 6.52
C ILE A 278 -1.10 0.70 5.16
N SER A 279 0.11 0.19 4.98
CA SER A 279 0.54 -0.48 3.77
C SER A 279 1.41 -1.69 4.09
N SER A 280 1.58 -2.58 3.11
CA SER A 280 2.17 -3.89 3.36
C SER A 280 3.66 -3.99 3.05
N ASP A 281 4.14 -3.29 2.06
CA ASP A 281 5.46 -3.53 1.46
C ASP A 281 5.62 -5.00 1.01
N LEU A 282 4.57 -5.54 0.42
CA LEU A 282 4.58 -6.92 -0.10
C LEU A 282 5.63 -7.08 -1.19
N HIS A 283 6.45 -8.10 -1.02
CA HIS A 283 7.45 -8.53 -1.99
C HIS A 283 7.81 -10.00 -1.77
N VAL A 284 8.71 -10.53 -2.58
CA VAL A 284 9.04 -11.96 -2.58
C VAL A 284 9.56 -12.45 -1.21
N TYR A 285 10.23 -11.60 -0.43
CA TYR A 285 10.84 -12.00 0.84
C TYR A 285 9.89 -11.96 2.04
N ASN A 286 8.66 -11.48 1.88
CA ASN A 286 7.70 -11.37 2.99
C ASN A 286 6.29 -11.88 2.68
N VAL A 287 6.01 -12.21 1.43
CA VAL A 287 4.68 -12.68 1.02
C VAL A 287 4.30 -14.02 1.66
N ALA A 288 5.29 -14.83 2.02
CA ALA A 288 5.10 -16.08 2.77
C ALA A 288 5.30 -15.90 4.29
N GLY A 289 5.42 -14.70 4.75
CA GLY A 289 5.60 -14.30 6.15
C GLY A 289 6.74 -13.29 6.31
N PRO A 290 6.58 -12.33 7.20
CA PRO A 290 5.50 -12.12 8.17
C PRO A 290 4.30 -11.31 7.63
N VAL A 291 4.32 -10.86 6.38
CA VAL A 291 3.30 -9.93 5.86
C VAL A 291 2.08 -10.64 5.31
N TYR A 292 2.25 -11.60 4.43
CA TYR A 292 1.22 -12.40 3.74
C TYR A 292 0.30 -11.58 2.82
N ASP A 293 -0.40 -10.58 3.35
CA ASP A 293 -1.31 -9.70 2.62
C ASP A 293 -1.60 -8.42 3.43
N LEU A 294 -2.27 -7.46 2.84
CA LEU A 294 -2.60 -6.21 3.52
C LEU A 294 -3.60 -6.43 4.67
N ALA A 295 -4.56 -7.32 4.52
CA ALA A 295 -5.55 -7.60 5.56
C ALA A 295 -4.90 -8.12 6.85
N THR A 296 -3.83 -8.90 6.75
CA THR A 296 -3.03 -9.33 7.89
C THR A 296 -2.37 -8.13 8.59
N THR A 297 -1.82 -7.20 7.83
CA THR A 297 -1.25 -5.97 8.40
C THR A 297 -2.33 -5.14 9.10
N VAL A 298 -3.51 -4.98 8.50
CA VAL A 298 -4.66 -4.32 9.15
C VAL A 298 -5.01 -5.00 10.47
N SER A 299 -5.02 -6.33 10.50
CA SER A 299 -5.32 -7.12 11.71
C SER A 299 -4.35 -6.82 12.85
N LYS A 300 -3.09 -6.55 12.54
CA LYS A 300 -2.07 -6.13 13.53
C LYS A 300 -2.45 -4.80 14.19
N PHE A 301 -3.01 -3.88 13.43
CA PHE A 301 -3.48 -2.59 13.97
C PHE A 301 -4.77 -2.70 14.77
N LEU A 302 -5.63 -3.67 14.47
CA LEU A 302 -6.77 -4.01 15.35
C LEU A 302 -6.26 -4.49 16.73
N HIS A 303 -5.24 -5.34 16.73
CA HIS A 303 -4.57 -5.76 17.97
C HIS A 303 -3.98 -4.58 18.74
N LEU A 304 -3.40 -3.61 18.04
CA LEU A 304 -2.83 -2.42 18.65
C LEU A 304 -3.87 -1.42 19.19
N GLY A 305 -5.16 -1.69 19.00
CA GLY A 305 -6.25 -0.91 19.58
C GLY A 305 -6.95 0.03 18.64
N LEU A 306 -6.63 0.05 17.36
CA LEU A 306 -7.42 0.79 16.39
C LEU A 306 -8.80 0.14 16.25
N SER A 307 -9.84 0.96 16.12
CA SER A 307 -11.16 0.45 15.75
C SER A 307 -11.14 -0.11 14.32
N LEU A 308 -12.08 -0.99 14.00
CA LEU A 308 -12.21 -1.52 12.65
C LEU A 308 -12.40 -0.38 11.62
N GLU A 309 -13.26 0.59 11.94
CA GLU A 309 -13.48 1.78 11.10
C GLU A 309 -12.20 2.59 10.93
N GLY A 310 -11.48 2.82 12.01
CA GLY A 310 -10.23 3.58 12.00
C GLY A 310 -9.15 2.90 11.18
N ALA A 311 -8.99 1.59 11.33
CA ALA A 311 -8.02 0.81 10.55
C ALA A 311 -8.40 0.77 9.06
N LEU A 312 -9.67 0.53 8.75
CA LEU A 312 -10.15 0.52 7.35
C LEU A 312 -10.07 1.89 6.70
N HIS A 313 -10.25 2.97 7.45
CA HIS A 313 -10.04 4.33 6.95
C HIS A 313 -8.64 4.51 6.37
N LYS A 314 -7.64 3.91 7.00
CA LYS A 314 -6.22 4.02 6.66
C LYS A 314 -5.79 3.14 5.46
N VAL A 315 -6.67 2.30 4.95
CA VAL A 315 -6.47 1.49 3.74
C VAL A 315 -7.54 1.77 2.67
N THR A 316 -8.40 2.73 2.88
CA THR A 316 -9.47 3.12 1.94
C THR A 316 -9.50 4.63 1.72
N ALA A 317 -10.21 5.36 2.55
CA ALA A 317 -10.44 6.80 2.38
C ALA A 317 -9.13 7.62 2.44
N THR A 318 -8.25 7.33 3.37
CA THR A 318 -7.00 8.08 3.52
C THR A 318 -6.06 7.89 2.34
N PRO A 319 -5.72 6.66 1.91
CA PRO A 319 -4.87 6.51 0.73
C PRO A 319 -5.54 7.02 -0.56
N ALA A 320 -6.86 6.94 -0.69
CA ALA A 320 -7.55 7.55 -1.83
C ALA A 320 -7.32 9.07 -1.89
N ARG A 321 -7.37 9.73 -0.73
CA ARG A 321 -7.06 11.17 -0.63
C ARG A 321 -5.60 11.45 -0.98
N VAL A 322 -4.68 10.65 -0.49
CA VAL A 322 -3.24 10.77 -0.80
C VAL A 322 -3.00 10.69 -2.31
N LEU A 323 -3.74 9.82 -3.00
CA LEU A 323 -3.65 9.66 -4.46
C LEU A 323 -4.44 10.73 -5.25
N GLY A 324 -5.20 11.59 -4.57
CA GLY A 324 -6.08 12.55 -5.23
C GLY A 324 -7.27 11.91 -5.93
N MET A 325 -7.75 10.77 -5.46
CA MET A 325 -8.78 9.96 -6.12
C MET A 325 -10.00 9.69 -5.23
N SER A 326 -10.29 10.57 -4.27
CA SER A 326 -11.36 10.37 -3.28
C SER A 326 -12.76 10.21 -3.89
N ASP A 327 -12.98 10.69 -5.11
CA ASP A 327 -14.27 10.56 -5.80
C ASP A 327 -14.43 9.22 -6.51
N GLN A 328 -13.33 8.53 -6.81
CA GLN A 328 -13.34 7.31 -7.61
C GLN A 328 -13.15 6.04 -6.78
N ILE A 329 -12.22 6.06 -5.82
CA ILE A 329 -11.82 4.89 -5.04
C ILE A 329 -11.83 5.19 -3.54
N GLY A 330 -11.73 4.13 -2.72
CA GLY A 330 -11.73 4.25 -1.27
C GLY A 330 -13.10 4.57 -0.67
N THR A 331 -14.15 4.46 -1.45
CA THR A 331 -15.55 4.68 -1.04
C THR A 331 -16.49 3.85 -1.90
N LEU A 332 -17.65 3.53 -1.36
CA LEU A 332 -18.76 2.93 -2.10
C LEU A 332 -19.92 3.93 -2.27
N ARG A 333 -19.61 5.20 -2.30
CA ARG A 333 -20.59 6.25 -2.67
C ARG A 333 -21.12 5.99 -4.07
N VAL A 334 -22.42 6.21 -4.27
CA VAL A 334 -23.04 6.10 -5.60
C VAL A 334 -22.27 6.99 -6.59
N GLY A 335 -21.87 6.40 -7.70
CA GLY A 335 -21.06 7.04 -8.74
C GLY A 335 -19.55 6.76 -8.63
N ALA A 336 -19.05 6.29 -7.49
CA ALA A 336 -17.66 5.83 -7.37
C ALA A 336 -17.44 4.56 -8.20
N TRP A 337 -16.18 4.26 -8.47
CA TRP A 337 -15.84 3.01 -9.16
C TRP A 337 -16.21 1.81 -8.30
N ALA A 338 -16.66 0.75 -8.95
CA ALA A 338 -17.19 -0.44 -8.31
C ALA A 338 -16.06 -1.37 -7.85
N ASP A 339 -15.30 -0.92 -6.85
CA ASP A 339 -14.24 -1.68 -6.20
C ASP A 339 -14.64 -1.92 -4.74
N ALA A 340 -14.84 -3.18 -4.39
CA ALA A 340 -15.28 -3.56 -3.04
C ALA A 340 -14.58 -4.83 -2.58
N VAL A 341 -14.54 -5.01 -1.27
CA VAL A 341 -14.08 -6.24 -0.64
C VAL A 341 -15.09 -6.68 0.40
N VAL A 342 -15.34 -7.98 0.46
CA VAL A 342 -16.16 -8.61 1.49
C VAL A 342 -15.23 -9.30 2.46
N PHE A 343 -15.35 -8.94 3.74
CA PHE A 343 -14.51 -9.48 4.80
C PHE A 343 -15.28 -10.37 5.75
N ASP A 344 -14.59 -11.38 6.21
CA ASP A 344 -14.95 -12.12 7.41
C ASP A 344 -14.08 -11.57 8.56
N LEU A 345 -14.70 -11.09 9.63
CA LEU A 345 -13.97 -10.67 10.82
C LEU A 345 -13.99 -11.85 11.82
N GLN A 346 -12.94 -12.63 11.80
CA GLN A 346 -12.82 -13.82 12.65
C GLN A 346 -12.45 -13.45 14.07
N GLN A 347 -13.10 -14.09 15.02
CA GLN A 347 -12.79 -14.00 16.44
C GLN A 347 -11.99 -15.22 16.87
N GLY A 348 -10.99 -15.05 17.72
CA GLY A 348 -10.16 -16.17 18.16
C GLY A 348 -8.85 -15.70 18.76
N GLN A 349 -7.84 -16.55 18.65
CA GLN A 349 -6.47 -16.25 19.05
C GLN A 349 -5.58 -16.45 17.84
N PHE A 350 -4.92 -15.38 17.40
CA PHE A 350 -4.11 -15.38 16.20
C PHE A 350 -2.70 -14.88 16.52
N GLU A 351 -1.71 -15.66 16.16
CA GLU A 351 -0.32 -15.24 16.28
C GLU A 351 0.00 -14.23 15.17
N LEU A 352 0.40 -13.04 15.56
CA LEU A 352 0.74 -11.95 14.65
C LEU A 352 2.20 -11.56 14.86
N HIS A 353 2.98 -11.62 13.79
CA HIS A 353 4.42 -11.41 13.83
C HIS A 353 4.78 -10.02 13.30
N ASP A 354 5.79 -9.41 13.91
CA ASP A 354 6.42 -8.21 13.33
C ASP A 354 7.59 -8.60 12.41
N ALA A 355 8.38 -7.61 12.04
CA ALA A 355 9.56 -7.82 11.21
C ALA A 355 10.85 -8.04 12.03
N ARG A 356 10.72 -8.21 13.35
CA ARG A 356 11.82 -8.39 14.32
C ARG A 356 11.71 -9.71 15.09
N ASP A 357 11.01 -10.68 14.54
CA ASP A 357 10.74 -11.99 15.13
C ASP A 357 10.00 -11.95 16.49
N GLU A 358 9.28 -10.86 16.76
CA GLU A 358 8.42 -10.78 17.93
C GLU A 358 6.96 -11.08 17.57
N THR A 359 6.28 -11.78 18.46
CA THR A 359 4.91 -12.22 18.28
C THR A 359 3.99 -11.53 19.28
N ARG A 360 2.78 -11.20 18.80
CA ARG A 360 1.64 -10.80 19.64
C ARG A 360 0.46 -11.70 19.33
N VAL A 361 -0.41 -11.94 20.31
CA VAL A 361 -1.63 -12.72 20.10
C VAL A 361 -2.81 -11.77 19.95
N GLY A 362 -3.30 -11.66 18.73
CA GLY A 362 -4.50 -10.87 18.44
C GLY A 362 -5.77 -11.67 18.61
N ARG A 363 -6.88 -10.99 18.90
CA ARG A 363 -8.20 -11.61 19.10
C ARG A 363 -9.08 -11.58 17.87
N GLN A 364 -8.68 -10.82 16.87
CA GLN A 364 -9.43 -10.64 15.63
C GLN A 364 -8.52 -10.79 14.43
N ARG A 365 -9.09 -11.33 13.36
CA ARG A 365 -8.41 -11.44 12.08
C ARG A 365 -9.37 -11.07 10.97
N LEU A 366 -8.95 -10.13 10.12
CA LEU A 366 -9.71 -9.68 8.96
C LEU A 366 -9.31 -10.54 7.76
N VAL A 367 -10.28 -11.21 7.14
CA VAL A 367 -10.03 -12.14 6.03
C VAL A 367 -10.91 -11.77 4.83
N PRO A 368 -10.32 -11.41 3.69
CA PRO A 368 -11.09 -11.21 2.46
C PRO A 368 -11.73 -12.52 1.99
N THR A 369 -13.02 -12.47 1.64
CA THR A 369 -13.77 -13.65 1.15
C THR A 369 -14.29 -13.47 -0.26
N ALA A 370 -14.48 -12.22 -0.70
CA ALA A 370 -14.87 -11.90 -2.07
C ALA A 370 -14.36 -10.51 -2.43
N VAL A 371 -14.06 -10.30 -3.69
CA VAL A 371 -13.52 -9.03 -4.21
C VAL A 371 -14.26 -8.64 -5.47
N VAL A 372 -14.64 -7.38 -5.54
CA VAL A 372 -15.23 -6.78 -6.74
C VAL A 372 -14.25 -5.74 -7.26
N ARG A 373 -13.89 -5.85 -8.53
CA ARG A 373 -13.02 -4.92 -9.20
C ARG A 373 -13.67 -4.45 -10.50
N GLY A 374 -13.95 -3.15 -10.58
CA GLY A 374 -14.62 -2.59 -11.74
C GLY A 374 -16.02 -3.15 -11.99
N GLY A 375 -16.72 -3.51 -10.91
CA GLY A 375 -18.08 -4.07 -10.98
C GLY A 375 -18.17 -5.57 -11.25
N LYS A 376 -17.04 -6.23 -11.39
CA LYS A 376 -16.96 -7.68 -11.65
C LYS A 376 -16.42 -8.41 -10.44
N LEU A 377 -17.07 -9.52 -10.10
CA LEU A 377 -16.58 -10.41 -9.06
C LEU A 377 -15.30 -11.10 -9.53
N TYR A 378 -14.24 -10.95 -8.74
CA TYR A 378 -12.96 -11.53 -9.07
C TYR A 378 -12.88 -12.95 -8.49
N ARG A 379 -13.22 -13.95 -9.32
CA ARG A 379 -13.28 -15.37 -8.91
C ARG A 379 -12.10 -16.20 -9.37
N GLU A 380 -11.42 -15.76 -10.40
CA GLU A 380 -10.46 -16.60 -11.15
C GLU A 380 -9.09 -16.67 -10.52
N ILE A 381 -8.86 -15.95 -9.50
CA ILE A 381 -7.60 -15.90 -8.81
C ILE A 381 -7.18 -17.25 -8.30
N ALA A 382 -8.11 -17.95 -7.69
CA ALA A 382 -7.86 -19.28 -7.15
C ALA A 382 -7.39 -20.24 -8.24
N ALA A 383 -7.90 -20.07 -9.45
CA ALA A 383 -7.60 -21.01 -10.53
C ALA A 383 -6.42 -20.60 -11.39
N GLY A 384 -6.03 -19.33 -11.33
CA GLY A 384 -5.21 -18.87 -12.42
C GLY A 384 -3.74 -18.70 -12.13
N ALA A 385 -3.43 -17.59 -11.55
CA ALA A 385 -2.09 -17.06 -11.59
C ALA A 385 -1.08 -17.89 -10.80
N HIS A 386 -1.47 -18.37 -9.62
CA HIS A 386 -0.57 -19.15 -8.77
C HIS A 386 -0.14 -20.48 -9.38
N LEU A 387 -0.93 -21.03 -10.29
CA LEU A 387 -0.62 -22.30 -10.95
C LEU A 387 0.33 -22.14 -12.13
N ARG A 388 0.52 -20.92 -12.60
CA ARG A 388 1.21 -20.66 -13.86
C ARG A 388 2.67 -20.32 -13.71
N HIS A 389 3.13 -20.04 -12.49
CA HIS A 389 4.49 -19.59 -12.26
C HIS A 389 5.12 -20.31 -11.07
N PRO A 390 5.55 -21.56 -11.29
CA PRO A 390 6.26 -22.32 -10.24
C PRO A 390 7.60 -21.70 -9.83
N HIS A 391 8.03 -20.65 -10.53
CA HIS A 391 9.34 -20.04 -10.32
C HIS A 391 9.42 -19.06 -9.14
N HIS A 392 8.29 -18.77 -8.47
CA HIS A 392 8.31 -17.95 -7.26
C HIS A 392 9.15 -18.54 -6.11
N HIS A 393 9.52 -19.81 -6.22
CA HIS A 393 10.27 -20.52 -5.17
C HIS A 393 11.79 -20.45 -5.33
N HIS A 394 12.31 -19.89 -6.42
CA HIS A 394 13.75 -19.95 -6.71
C HIS A 394 14.57 -18.77 -6.16
N HIS A 395 13.95 -17.84 -5.44
CA HIS A 395 14.66 -16.70 -4.89
C HIS A 395 14.77 -16.71 -3.36
N ALA A 396 14.46 -17.82 -2.73
CA ALA A 396 14.72 -18.04 -1.31
C ALA A 396 16.09 -18.72 -1.16
N GLY A 397 17.13 -17.93 -1.24
CA GLY A 397 18.49 -18.37 -0.98
C GLY A 397 19.34 -17.19 -0.54
#